data_78aca7ac022d772344ca37890f8e897d
#
_entry.id   78aca7ac022d772344ca37890f8e897d
#
_cell.length_a   1.000
_cell.length_b   1.000
_cell.length_c   1.000
_cell.angle_alpha   90.00
_cell.angle_beta   90.00
_cell.angle_gamma   90.00
#
_symmetry.space_group_name_H-M   'P 1'
#
loop_
_entity.id
_entity.type
_entity.pdbx_description
1 polymer ?
#
loop_
_entity_poly.entity_id
_entity_poly.type
_entity_poly.pdbx_seq_one_letter_code
_entity_poly.pdbx_strand_id
1 'polypeptide(L)'
;LMMLSMVFVMITMSAESARRIAEVLEQKSDLVSPENGVKEVKDGSVRFDNVSFKYSKKAEKYALADIDLDIKSGETVGILGGTGSSKTSLIQLIPRLYDATEGTVYVGGRDVREYDLETLRSEVAVVLQKNVLFSGTIKENLRWGDPNATDEELERACRLAQADDFVRAFPDGYDTYIEQGGTNVSGGQKQRLCIARALLRKPKVLILDDSTSAVDTKTDALIRKAFADEIPDTTKIIIAQRVASVEHADKILVMDGGKILAAGTHEELMANSEIYR
;
A
#
# COMPACT_ATOMS: atom_id res chain seq x y z
N LEU A 1 13.46 46.64 -37.24
CA LEU A 1 12.74 46.84 -35.98
C LEU A 1 11.70 45.75 -35.73
N MET A 2 10.80 45.46 -36.67
CA MET A 2 9.72 44.45 -36.52
C MET A 2 10.26 43.04 -36.26
N MET A 3 11.34 42.63 -36.91
CA MET A 3 11.96 41.31 -36.69
C MET A 3 12.60 41.19 -35.30
N LEU A 4 13.22 42.26 -34.80
CA LEU A 4 13.80 42.33 -33.45
C LEU A 4 12.73 42.23 -32.35
N SER A 5 11.59 42.89 -32.52
CA SER A 5 10.49 42.80 -31.57
C SER A 5 9.84 41.39 -31.56
N MET A 6 9.76 40.75 -32.73
CA MET A 6 9.25 39.39 -32.84
C MET A 6 10.18 38.40 -32.13
N VAL A 7 11.48 38.49 -32.32
CA VAL A 7 12.49 37.69 -31.60
C VAL A 7 12.43 37.92 -30.11
N PHE A 8 12.30 39.18 -29.66
CA PHE A 8 12.16 39.48 -28.23
C PHE A 8 10.92 38.84 -27.61
N VAL A 9 9.77 38.89 -28.29
CA VAL A 9 8.54 38.23 -27.84
C VAL A 9 8.72 36.71 -27.78
N MET A 10 9.35 36.09 -28.79
CA MET A 10 9.63 34.64 -28.77
C MET A 10 10.55 34.26 -27.61
N ILE A 11 11.59 35.05 -27.33
CA ILE A 11 12.50 34.79 -26.20
C ILE A 11 11.75 34.90 -24.87
N THR A 12 10.92 35.92 -24.68
CA THR A 12 10.17 36.08 -23.42
C THR A 12 9.16 34.98 -23.20
N MET A 13 8.45 34.53 -24.24
CA MET A 13 7.54 33.40 -24.17
C MET A 13 8.27 32.09 -23.86
N SER A 14 9.43 31.87 -24.52
CA SER A 14 10.25 30.66 -24.29
C SER A 14 10.88 30.66 -22.89
N ALA A 15 11.31 31.80 -22.39
CA ALA A 15 11.88 31.96 -21.05
C ALA A 15 10.87 31.56 -19.95
N GLU A 16 9.59 31.95 -20.09
CA GLU A 16 8.56 31.58 -19.14
C GLU A 16 8.28 30.07 -19.16
N SER A 17 8.26 29.44 -20.33
CA SER A 17 8.14 28.00 -20.46
C SER A 17 9.34 27.26 -19.85
N ALA A 18 10.56 27.75 -20.10
CA ALA A 18 11.77 27.20 -19.51
C ALA A 18 11.77 27.34 -17.97
N ARG A 19 11.30 28.46 -17.42
CA ARG A 19 11.16 28.66 -15.98
C ARG A 19 10.22 27.64 -15.35
N ARG A 20 9.05 27.38 -15.96
CA ARG A 20 8.09 26.40 -15.48
C ARG A 20 8.67 24.97 -15.49
N ILE A 21 9.46 24.63 -16.50
CA ILE A 21 10.16 23.35 -16.57
C ILE A 21 11.21 23.27 -15.46
N ALA A 22 12.01 24.31 -15.28
CA ALA A 22 13.03 24.38 -14.22
C ALA A 22 12.41 24.24 -12.83
N GLU A 23 11.30 24.93 -12.54
CA GLU A 23 10.56 24.82 -11.28
C GLU A 23 10.17 23.36 -10.94
N VAL A 24 9.78 22.57 -11.95
CA VAL A 24 9.44 21.15 -11.74
C VAL A 24 10.70 20.31 -11.55
N LEU A 25 11.76 20.55 -12.34
CA LEU A 25 13.01 19.77 -12.25
C LEU A 25 13.80 20.08 -10.98
N GLU A 26 13.69 21.29 -10.45
CA GLU A 26 14.35 21.70 -9.20
C GLU A 26 13.58 21.29 -7.95
N GLN A 27 12.33 20.82 -8.09
CA GLN A 27 11.53 20.37 -6.97
C GLN A 27 12.21 19.19 -6.29
N LYS A 28 12.54 19.34 -5.02
CA LYS A 28 13.09 18.28 -4.18
C LYS A 28 12.01 17.72 -3.29
N SER A 29 12.07 16.41 -3.06
CA SER A 29 11.20 15.74 -2.08
C SER A 29 11.60 16.15 -0.66
N ASP A 30 10.62 16.43 0.18
CA ASP A 30 10.84 16.64 1.64
C ASP A 30 11.19 15.31 2.33
N LEU A 31 10.86 14.17 1.70
CA LEU A 31 11.16 12.83 2.21
C LEU A 31 12.47 12.35 1.60
N VAL A 32 13.50 12.33 2.43
CA VAL A 32 14.83 11.86 2.04
C VAL A 32 15.31 10.77 3.00
N SER A 33 16.12 9.85 2.49
CA SER A 33 16.84 8.89 3.34
C SER A 33 17.89 9.65 4.16
N PRO A 34 18.08 9.31 5.45
CA PRO A 34 19.21 9.84 6.21
C PRO A 34 20.54 9.34 5.63
N GLU A 35 21.63 10.09 5.79
CA GLU A 35 22.96 9.74 5.23
C GLU A 35 23.44 8.34 5.64
N ASN A 36 23.12 7.93 6.88
CA ASN A 36 23.44 6.61 7.43
C ASN A 36 22.16 5.81 7.68
N GLY A 37 21.22 5.84 6.74
CA GLY A 37 19.95 5.12 6.85
C GLY A 37 20.13 3.63 7.10
N VAL A 38 19.33 3.09 7.99
CA VAL A 38 19.35 1.66 8.34
C VAL A 38 18.88 0.85 7.14
N LYS A 39 19.66 -0.20 6.79
CA LYS A 39 19.45 -1.03 5.59
C LYS A 39 18.89 -2.42 5.92
N GLU A 40 18.26 -2.56 7.08
CA GLU A 40 17.62 -3.82 7.48
C GLU A 40 16.41 -3.53 8.36
N VAL A 41 15.27 -4.09 8.01
CA VAL A 41 14.07 -4.12 8.85
C VAL A 41 14.08 -5.46 9.61
N LYS A 42 14.07 -5.41 10.93
CA LYS A 42 14.25 -6.60 11.78
C LYS A 42 13.09 -7.60 11.63
N ASP A 43 11.87 -7.11 11.76
CA ASP A 43 10.63 -7.91 11.72
C ASP A 43 9.45 -7.06 11.22
N GLY A 44 8.26 -7.65 11.15
CA GLY A 44 7.05 -7.01 10.68
C GLY A 44 6.24 -6.28 11.77
N SER A 45 6.80 -6.04 12.96
CA SER A 45 6.08 -5.27 13.98
C SER A 45 5.88 -3.82 13.56
N VAL A 46 4.70 -3.25 13.89
CA VAL A 46 4.35 -1.86 13.58
C VAL A 46 3.79 -1.21 14.82
N ARG A 47 4.32 -0.03 15.20
CA ARG A 47 3.80 0.73 16.34
C ARG A 47 3.63 2.20 15.99
N PHE A 48 2.50 2.74 16.38
CA PHE A 48 2.22 4.17 16.39
C PHE A 48 2.23 4.63 17.84
N ASP A 49 3.00 5.66 18.13
CA ASP A 49 3.18 6.21 19.46
C ASP A 49 2.74 7.67 19.45
N ASN A 50 1.52 7.91 19.95
CA ASN A 50 0.85 9.21 20.00
C ASN A 50 0.90 9.97 18.66
N VAL A 51 0.55 9.30 17.56
CA VAL A 51 0.71 9.82 16.20
C VAL A 51 -0.45 10.70 15.81
N SER A 52 -0.14 11.94 15.41
CA SER A 52 -1.08 12.84 14.71
C SER A 52 -0.51 13.26 13.36
N PHE A 53 -1.37 13.40 12.34
CA PHE A 53 -0.94 13.67 10.97
C PHE A 53 -1.82 14.69 10.26
N LYS A 54 -1.18 15.60 9.53
CA LYS A 54 -1.80 16.55 8.60
C LYS A 54 -1.11 16.48 7.24
N TYR A 55 -1.88 16.48 6.16
CA TYR A 55 -1.33 16.54 4.80
C TYR A 55 -0.64 17.87 4.45
N SER A 56 -0.96 18.93 5.18
CA SER A 56 -0.34 20.24 5.03
C SER A 56 -0.17 20.90 6.40
N LYS A 57 0.97 21.55 6.63
CA LYS A 57 1.22 22.35 7.84
C LYS A 57 0.18 23.45 8.03
N LYS A 58 -0.49 23.90 6.95
CA LYS A 58 -1.54 24.91 6.97
C LYS A 58 -2.94 24.34 7.22
N ALA A 59 -3.11 23.01 7.26
CA ALA A 59 -4.40 22.40 7.50
C ALA A 59 -4.85 22.66 8.94
N GLU A 60 -6.09 23.10 9.12
CA GLU A 60 -6.67 23.32 10.45
C GLU A 60 -6.95 22.01 11.16
N LYS A 61 -7.38 20.98 10.42
CA LYS A 61 -7.76 19.68 10.99
C LYS A 61 -6.70 18.62 10.75
N TYR A 62 -6.53 17.75 11.74
CA TYR A 62 -5.76 16.53 11.60
C TYR A 62 -6.50 15.52 10.73
N ALA A 63 -5.79 14.83 9.86
CA ALA A 63 -6.27 13.64 9.16
C ALA A 63 -6.24 12.42 10.09
N LEU A 64 -5.26 12.36 10.98
CA LEU A 64 -5.17 11.39 12.07
C LEU A 64 -4.87 12.15 13.36
N ALA A 65 -5.49 11.76 14.47
CA ALA A 65 -5.31 12.41 15.76
C ALA A 65 -5.17 11.36 16.86
N ASP A 66 -4.10 11.52 17.65
CA ASP A 66 -3.84 10.74 18.88
C ASP A 66 -3.91 9.22 18.62
N ILE A 67 -3.21 8.73 17.61
CA ILE A 67 -3.18 7.32 17.27
C ILE A 67 -2.12 6.60 18.10
N ASP A 68 -2.58 5.69 18.97
CA ASP A 68 -1.77 4.71 19.67
C ASP A 68 -2.16 3.31 19.18
N LEU A 69 -1.19 2.57 18.64
CA LEU A 69 -1.41 1.26 18.06
C LEU A 69 -0.15 0.42 18.18
N ASP A 70 -0.30 -0.84 18.57
CA ASP A 70 0.77 -1.83 18.60
C ASP A 70 0.31 -3.07 17.81
N ILE A 71 1.08 -3.45 16.79
CA ILE A 71 0.88 -4.62 15.93
C ILE A 71 2.13 -5.48 16.05
N LYS A 72 1.96 -6.72 16.47
CA LYS A 72 3.05 -7.69 16.56
C LYS A 72 3.44 -8.23 15.18
N SER A 73 4.70 -8.65 15.06
CA SER A 73 5.16 -9.34 13.83
C SER A 73 4.32 -10.60 13.58
N GLY A 74 3.86 -10.79 12.34
CA GLY A 74 3.00 -11.90 11.93
C GLY A 74 1.51 -11.70 12.22
N GLU A 75 1.12 -10.69 13.01
CA GLU A 75 -0.28 -10.42 13.35
C GLU A 75 -1.09 -9.99 12.10
N THR A 76 -2.32 -10.46 12.01
CA THR A 76 -3.29 -10.01 10.99
C THR A 76 -4.21 -8.97 11.61
N VAL A 77 -4.18 -7.75 11.08
CA VAL A 77 -4.98 -6.63 11.58
C VAL A 77 -6.00 -6.19 10.53
N GLY A 78 -7.27 -6.20 10.91
CA GLY A 78 -8.36 -5.64 10.12
C GLY A 78 -8.60 -4.17 10.46
N ILE A 79 -8.81 -3.32 9.45
CA ILE A 79 -9.17 -1.91 9.67
C ILE A 79 -10.53 -1.64 9.01
N LEU A 80 -11.51 -1.30 9.81
CA LEU A 80 -12.86 -0.95 9.40
C LEU A 80 -13.14 0.54 9.62
N GLY A 81 -14.05 1.08 8.85
CA GLY A 81 -14.52 2.46 9.00
C GLY A 81 -15.16 2.99 7.71
N GLY A 82 -15.95 4.01 7.82
CA GLY A 82 -16.62 4.66 6.70
C GLY A 82 -15.65 5.33 5.70
N THR A 83 -16.19 5.79 4.58
CA THR A 83 -15.43 6.63 3.65
C THR A 83 -15.03 7.92 4.35
N GLY A 84 -13.76 8.31 4.22
CA GLY A 84 -13.22 9.50 4.87
C GLY A 84 -12.76 9.31 6.33
N SER A 85 -12.82 8.10 6.90
CA SER A 85 -12.33 7.80 8.25
C SER A 85 -10.80 7.77 8.38
N SER A 86 -10.05 8.10 7.32
CA SER A 86 -8.58 8.21 7.26
C SER A 86 -7.79 6.90 7.37
N LYS A 87 -8.40 5.76 7.04
CA LYS A 87 -7.72 4.45 7.00
C LYS A 87 -6.50 4.46 6.08
N THR A 88 -6.67 4.96 4.85
CA THR A 88 -5.56 5.09 3.88
C THR A 88 -4.46 6.01 4.39
N SER A 89 -4.80 7.09 5.11
CA SER A 89 -3.80 7.97 5.73
C SER A 89 -2.96 7.23 6.77
N LEU A 90 -3.58 6.37 7.59
CA LEU A 90 -2.89 5.57 8.59
C LEU A 90 -1.85 4.65 7.96
N ILE A 91 -2.26 3.86 6.95
CA ILE A 91 -1.35 2.89 6.33
C ILE A 91 -0.23 3.55 5.51
N GLN A 92 -0.42 4.77 5.01
CA GLN A 92 0.59 5.50 4.24
C GLN A 92 1.77 5.97 5.10
N LEU A 93 1.61 6.08 6.42
CA LEU A 93 2.69 6.42 7.33
C LEU A 93 3.65 5.25 7.57
N ILE A 94 3.20 4.00 7.42
CA ILE A 94 4.01 2.79 7.66
C ILE A 94 5.19 2.70 6.67
N PRO A 95 5.00 2.78 5.32
CA PRO A 95 6.09 2.82 4.35
C PRO A 95 6.72 4.21 4.23
N ARG A 96 6.40 5.13 5.14
CA ARG A 96 6.87 6.52 5.12
C ARG A 96 6.61 7.19 3.77
N LEU A 97 5.35 7.14 3.28
CA LEU A 97 4.92 7.98 2.16
C LEU A 97 4.66 9.42 2.62
N TYR A 98 4.47 9.61 3.92
CA TYR A 98 4.41 10.88 4.64
C TYR A 98 5.08 10.70 5.99
N ASP A 99 5.64 11.76 6.55
CA ASP A 99 6.09 11.80 7.95
C ASP A 99 4.93 12.22 8.86
N ALA A 100 4.84 11.62 10.04
CA ALA A 100 3.90 12.04 11.08
C ALA A 100 4.15 13.52 11.45
N THR A 101 3.09 14.27 11.73
CA THR A 101 3.20 15.66 12.19
C THR A 101 3.62 15.70 13.64
N GLU A 102 3.09 14.78 14.44
CA GLU A 102 3.41 14.58 15.87
C GLU A 102 3.49 13.09 16.16
N GLY A 103 4.26 12.73 17.18
CA GLY A 103 4.48 11.33 17.53
C GLY A 103 5.45 10.59 16.61
N THR A 104 5.48 9.27 16.72
CA THR A 104 6.46 8.44 16.01
C THR A 104 5.83 7.14 15.53
N VAL A 105 6.15 6.77 14.27
CA VAL A 105 5.79 5.47 13.70
C VAL A 105 7.04 4.58 13.71
N TYR A 106 6.88 3.35 14.16
CA TYR A 106 7.94 2.35 14.21
C TYR A 106 7.58 1.15 13.33
N VAL A 107 8.59 0.61 12.64
CA VAL A 107 8.53 -0.67 11.92
C VAL A 107 9.74 -1.49 12.35
N GLY A 108 9.54 -2.77 12.70
CA GLY A 108 10.63 -3.61 13.20
C GLY A 108 11.30 -3.05 14.47
N GLY A 109 10.53 -2.33 15.30
CA GLY A 109 10.99 -1.72 16.53
C GLY A 109 11.82 -0.44 16.37
N ARG A 110 11.93 0.12 15.16
CA ARG A 110 12.73 1.31 14.83
C ARG A 110 11.88 2.40 14.19
N ASP A 111 12.16 3.67 14.48
CA ASP A 111 11.52 4.82 13.85
C ASP A 111 11.67 4.77 12.32
N VAL A 112 10.57 4.91 11.59
CA VAL A 112 10.57 4.87 10.12
C VAL A 112 11.48 5.92 9.48
N ARG A 113 11.78 7.01 10.19
CA ARG A 113 12.66 8.09 9.73
C ARG A 113 14.14 7.74 9.75
N GLU A 114 14.53 6.70 10.49
CA GLU A 114 15.92 6.22 10.58
C GLU A 114 16.30 5.27 9.46
N TYR A 115 15.32 4.71 8.75
CA TYR A 115 15.58 3.79 7.64
C TYR A 115 16.00 4.51 6.37
N ASP A 116 16.82 3.82 5.57
CA ASP A 116 16.87 4.07 4.14
C ASP A 116 15.48 3.83 3.54
N LEU A 117 14.97 4.79 2.73
CA LEU A 117 13.60 4.74 2.22
C LEU A 117 13.34 3.56 1.28
N GLU A 118 14.34 3.18 0.48
CA GLU A 118 14.22 2.05 -0.43
C GLU A 118 14.13 0.75 0.38
N THR A 119 14.97 0.60 1.39
CA THR A 119 14.94 -0.55 2.31
C THR A 119 13.58 -0.67 3.01
N LEU A 120 13.09 0.39 3.65
CA LEU A 120 11.79 0.36 4.32
C LEU A 120 10.66 -0.02 3.35
N ARG A 121 10.63 0.61 2.18
CA ARG A 121 9.60 0.40 1.17
C ARG A 121 9.71 -0.94 0.44
N SER A 122 10.87 -1.61 0.48
CA SER A 122 11.00 -2.97 -0.02
C SER A 122 10.39 -3.99 0.93
N GLU A 123 10.44 -3.74 2.24
CA GLU A 123 9.92 -4.62 3.28
C GLU A 123 8.43 -4.36 3.64
N VAL A 124 7.87 -3.23 3.18
CA VAL A 124 6.46 -2.88 3.36
C VAL A 124 5.77 -2.83 2.00
N ALA A 125 5.11 -3.92 1.61
CA ALA A 125 4.37 -3.97 0.36
C ALA A 125 2.94 -3.47 0.54
N VAL A 126 2.47 -2.65 -0.40
CA VAL A 126 1.11 -2.09 -0.38
C VAL A 126 0.39 -2.44 -1.67
N VAL A 127 -0.79 -3.06 -1.55
CA VAL A 127 -1.73 -3.26 -2.64
C VAL A 127 -2.85 -2.23 -2.49
N LEU A 128 -2.91 -1.30 -3.41
CA LEU A 128 -3.84 -0.16 -3.37
C LEU A 128 -5.24 -0.57 -3.82
N GLN A 129 -6.24 0.21 -3.43
CA GLN A 129 -7.63 0.07 -3.90
C GLN A 129 -7.72 0.16 -5.43
N LYS A 130 -7.03 1.13 -6.04
CA LYS A 130 -6.93 1.25 -7.50
C LYS A 130 -5.73 0.46 -8.00
N ASN A 131 -5.97 -0.75 -8.45
CA ASN A 131 -4.95 -1.64 -8.98
C ASN A 131 -4.60 -1.27 -10.43
N VAL A 132 -3.32 -1.15 -10.72
CA VAL A 132 -2.81 -0.81 -12.06
C VAL A 132 -1.88 -1.91 -12.55
N LEU A 133 -2.15 -2.40 -13.76
CA LEU A 133 -1.23 -3.24 -14.52
C LEU A 133 -0.66 -2.40 -15.68
N PHE A 134 0.58 -2.69 -16.04
CA PHE A 134 1.27 -2.02 -17.13
C PHE A 134 1.16 -2.85 -18.41
N SER A 135 1.32 -2.20 -19.56
CA SER A 135 1.44 -2.89 -20.84
C SER A 135 2.63 -3.85 -20.81
N GLY A 136 2.42 -5.08 -21.26
CA GLY A 136 3.42 -6.14 -21.23
C GLY A 136 2.80 -7.47 -20.84
N THR A 137 3.58 -8.53 -20.75
CA THR A 137 3.10 -9.85 -20.34
C THR A 137 2.72 -9.89 -18.85
N ILE A 138 1.97 -10.92 -18.45
CA ILE A 138 1.70 -11.19 -17.03
C ILE A 138 3.02 -11.37 -16.27
N LYS A 139 4.00 -12.11 -16.81
CA LYS A 139 5.33 -12.28 -16.22
C LYS A 139 6.04 -10.95 -15.97
N GLU A 140 6.05 -10.08 -16.97
CA GLU A 140 6.65 -8.75 -16.84
C GLU A 140 5.96 -7.93 -15.76
N ASN A 141 4.62 -7.96 -15.70
CA ASN A 141 3.85 -7.29 -14.66
C ASN A 141 4.16 -7.84 -13.26
N LEU A 142 4.35 -9.13 -13.09
CA LEU A 142 4.71 -9.75 -11.81
C LEU A 142 6.14 -9.38 -11.40
N ARG A 143 7.10 -9.36 -12.34
CA ARG A 143 8.50 -8.98 -12.11
C ARG A 143 8.72 -7.53 -11.71
N TRP A 144 7.71 -6.68 -11.76
CA TRP A 144 7.75 -5.39 -11.05
C TRP A 144 7.82 -5.56 -9.52
N GLY A 145 7.42 -6.70 -8.99
CA GLY A 145 7.63 -7.04 -7.58
C GLY A 145 9.07 -7.42 -7.28
N ASP A 146 9.63 -8.34 -8.07
CA ASP A 146 11.02 -8.76 -8.04
C ASP A 146 11.52 -9.05 -9.47
N PRO A 147 12.40 -8.22 -10.04
CA PRO A 147 12.94 -8.40 -11.40
C PRO A 147 13.67 -9.73 -11.61
N ASN A 148 14.20 -10.33 -10.54
CA ASN A 148 14.97 -11.57 -10.58
C ASN A 148 14.14 -12.82 -10.25
N ALA A 149 12.84 -12.67 -10.00
CA ALA A 149 11.98 -13.80 -9.66
C ALA A 149 11.98 -14.87 -10.75
N THR A 150 12.17 -16.12 -10.34
CA THR A 150 12.07 -17.29 -11.23
C THR A 150 10.62 -17.55 -11.62
N ASP A 151 10.40 -18.32 -12.68
CA ASP A 151 9.05 -18.66 -13.11
C ASP A 151 8.30 -19.45 -12.01
N GLU A 152 8.99 -20.30 -11.26
CA GLU A 152 8.40 -21.03 -10.11
C GLU A 152 7.96 -20.08 -8.98
N GLU A 153 8.72 -19.02 -8.72
CA GLU A 153 8.35 -18.00 -7.74
C GLU A 153 7.13 -17.19 -8.21
N LEU A 154 7.06 -16.85 -9.51
CA LEU A 154 5.88 -16.22 -10.10
C LEU A 154 4.63 -17.08 -9.93
N GLU A 155 4.73 -18.38 -10.28
CA GLU A 155 3.64 -19.33 -10.12
C GLU A 155 3.22 -19.50 -8.65
N ARG A 156 4.18 -19.59 -7.73
CA ARG A 156 3.89 -19.67 -6.29
C ARG A 156 3.13 -18.42 -5.81
N ALA A 157 3.60 -17.24 -6.16
CA ALA A 157 2.92 -15.99 -5.80
C ALA A 157 1.50 -15.91 -6.37
N CYS A 158 1.30 -16.37 -7.61
CA CYS A 158 -0.01 -16.46 -8.24
C CYS A 158 -0.93 -17.49 -7.55
N ARG A 159 -0.41 -18.64 -7.12
CA ARG A 159 -1.19 -19.60 -6.33
C ARG A 159 -1.65 -19.02 -5.00
N LEU A 160 -0.77 -18.34 -4.27
CA LEU A 160 -1.12 -17.66 -3.02
C LEU A 160 -2.21 -16.59 -3.22
N ALA A 161 -2.13 -15.85 -4.31
CA ALA A 161 -3.10 -14.82 -4.69
C ALA A 161 -4.35 -15.40 -5.40
N GLN A 162 -4.48 -16.71 -5.52
CA GLN A 162 -5.55 -17.40 -6.27
C GLN A 162 -5.64 -16.95 -7.74
N ALA A 163 -4.49 -16.64 -8.36
CA ALA A 163 -4.39 -16.15 -9.71
C ALA A 163 -3.95 -17.23 -10.73
N ASP A 164 -3.26 -18.27 -10.29
CA ASP A 164 -2.64 -19.28 -11.15
C ASP A 164 -3.65 -19.95 -12.10
N ASP A 165 -4.81 -20.34 -11.60
CA ASP A 165 -5.83 -21.06 -12.37
C ASP A 165 -6.31 -20.23 -13.58
N PHE A 166 -6.65 -18.97 -13.39
CA PHE A 166 -7.12 -18.13 -14.49
C PHE A 166 -5.98 -17.72 -15.42
N VAL A 167 -4.76 -17.55 -14.91
CA VAL A 167 -3.59 -17.24 -15.74
C VAL A 167 -3.31 -18.41 -16.69
N ARG A 168 -3.30 -19.64 -16.19
CA ARG A 168 -3.12 -20.85 -17.00
C ARG A 168 -4.27 -21.11 -17.98
N ALA A 169 -5.45 -20.56 -17.72
CA ALA A 169 -6.60 -20.66 -18.62
C ALA A 169 -6.52 -19.71 -19.83
N PHE A 170 -5.63 -18.71 -19.82
CA PHE A 170 -5.39 -17.90 -21.02
C PHE A 170 -4.61 -18.71 -22.08
N PRO A 171 -4.81 -18.44 -23.37
CA PRO A 171 -4.12 -19.16 -24.45
C PRO A 171 -2.59 -19.17 -24.32
N ASP A 172 -2.01 -18.04 -23.91
CA ASP A 172 -0.56 -17.86 -23.74
C ASP A 172 -0.12 -17.96 -22.28
N GLY A 173 -1.02 -18.37 -21.36
CA GLY A 173 -0.72 -18.53 -19.94
C GLY A 173 -0.07 -17.27 -19.33
N TYR A 174 1.08 -17.43 -18.71
CA TYR A 174 1.86 -16.34 -18.11
C TYR A 174 2.46 -15.35 -19.12
N ASP A 175 2.57 -15.73 -20.39
CA ASP A 175 3.06 -14.86 -21.46
C ASP A 175 1.91 -14.06 -22.13
N THR A 176 0.68 -14.20 -21.61
CA THR A 176 -0.48 -13.40 -22.05
C THR A 176 -0.19 -11.92 -21.88
N TYR A 177 -0.40 -11.16 -22.96
CA TYR A 177 -0.19 -9.71 -23.00
C TYR A 177 -1.31 -8.97 -22.25
N ILE A 178 -0.93 -8.08 -21.37
CA ILE A 178 -1.82 -7.16 -20.64
C ILE A 178 -1.77 -5.80 -21.32
N GLU A 179 -2.94 -5.26 -21.65
CA GLU A 179 -3.06 -3.91 -22.19
C GLU A 179 -2.85 -2.85 -21.11
N GLN A 180 -2.58 -1.62 -21.52
CA GLN A 180 -2.36 -0.49 -20.61
C GLN A 180 -3.51 -0.36 -19.60
N GLY A 181 -3.16 -0.36 -18.30
CA GLY A 181 -4.14 -0.31 -17.22
C GLY A 181 -4.89 -1.63 -17.00
N GLY A 182 -4.56 -2.71 -17.72
CA GLY A 182 -5.20 -4.02 -17.57
C GLY A 182 -6.66 -4.01 -18.05
N THR A 183 -6.94 -3.37 -19.19
CA THR A 183 -8.32 -3.27 -19.74
C THR A 183 -8.87 -4.59 -20.24
N ASN A 184 -8.00 -5.53 -20.58
CA ASN A 184 -8.33 -6.87 -21.07
C ASN A 184 -8.44 -7.95 -19.97
N VAL A 185 -8.38 -7.57 -18.68
CA VAL A 185 -8.62 -8.46 -17.54
C VAL A 185 -9.68 -7.90 -16.61
N SER A 186 -10.42 -8.79 -15.92
CA SER A 186 -11.45 -8.37 -14.97
C SER A 186 -10.84 -7.65 -13.75
N GLY A 187 -11.66 -6.89 -13.01
CA GLY A 187 -11.23 -6.21 -11.78
C GLY A 187 -10.66 -7.18 -10.75
N GLY A 188 -11.30 -8.32 -10.51
CA GLY A 188 -10.83 -9.34 -9.58
C GLY A 188 -9.54 -10.05 -10.05
N GLN A 189 -9.37 -10.27 -11.36
CA GLN A 189 -8.12 -10.78 -11.92
C GLN A 189 -6.97 -9.78 -11.73
N LYS A 190 -7.23 -8.50 -12.01
CA LYS A 190 -6.28 -7.42 -11.80
C LYS A 190 -5.83 -7.32 -10.34
N GLN A 191 -6.77 -7.38 -9.40
CA GLN A 191 -6.48 -7.36 -7.97
C GLN A 191 -5.58 -8.52 -7.56
N ARG A 192 -5.91 -9.75 -7.96
CA ARG A 192 -5.12 -10.94 -7.65
C ARG A 192 -3.71 -10.89 -8.24
N LEU A 193 -3.53 -10.37 -9.46
CA LEU A 193 -2.20 -10.15 -10.04
C LEU A 193 -1.40 -9.09 -9.27
N CYS A 194 -2.04 -8.03 -8.79
CA CYS A 194 -1.37 -7.02 -7.97
C CYS A 194 -1.00 -7.57 -6.57
N ILE A 195 -1.82 -8.45 -5.99
CA ILE A 195 -1.47 -9.17 -4.76
C ILE A 195 -0.26 -10.08 -5.01
N ALA A 196 -0.27 -10.90 -6.08
CA ALA A 196 0.87 -11.75 -6.45
C ALA A 196 2.16 -10.94 -6.63
N ARG A 197 2.08 -9.78 -7.30
CA ARG A 197 3.21 -8.85 -7.45
C ARG A 197 3.76 -8.37 -6.10
N ALA A 198 2.88 -8.05 -5.15
CA ALA A 198 3.29 -7.62 -3.82
C ALA A 198 3.96 -8.75 -3.03
N LEU A 199 3.47 -9.98 -3.16
CA LEU A 199 4.02 -11.17 -2.50
C LEU A 199 5.43 -11.52 -2.98
N LEU A 200 5.76 -11.27 -4.25
CA LEU A 200 7.09 -11.51 -4.81
C LEU A 200 8.19 -10.69 -4.11
N ARG A 201 7.84 -9.56 -3.51
CA ARG A 201 8.79 -8.78 -2.70
C ARG A 201 9.17 -9.48 -1.39
N LYS A 202 8.46 -10.55 -1.00
CA LYS A 202 8.62 -11.27 0.28
C LYS A 202 8.62 -10.31 1.48
N PRO A 203 7.63 -9.39 1.57
CA PRO A 203 7.66 -8.30 2.53
C PRO A 203 7.45 -8.80 3.96
N LYS A 204 7.96 -8.04 4.93
CA LYS A 204 7.66 -8.24 6.36
C LYS A 204 6.29 -7.69 6.76
N VAL A 205 5.82 -6.67 6.05
CA VAL A 205 4.48 -6.11 6.23
C VAL A 205 3.76 -6.04 4.88
N LEU A 206 2.60 -6.68 4.78
CA LEU A 206 1.73 -6.66 3.62
C LEU A 206 0.47 -5.86 3.95
N ILE A 207 0.24 -4.78 3.22
CA ILE A 207 -0.92 -3.91 3.39
C ILE A 207 -1.86 -4.09 2.19
N LEU A 208 -3.13 -4.40 2.47
CA LEU A 208 -4.18 -4.58 1.49
C LEU A 208 -5.24 -3.49 1.68
N ASP A 209 -5.17 -2.42 0.88
CA ASP A 209 -6.14 -1.30 0.95
C ASP A 209 -7.35 -1.59 0.06
N ASP A 210 -8.40 -2.15 0.64
CA ASP A 210 -9.66 -2.56 -0.04
C ASP A 210 -9.40 -3.37 -1.34
N SER A 211 -8.27 -4.08 -1.36
CA SER A 211 -7.72 -4.71 -2.56
C SER A 211 -8.38 -6.05 -2.91
N THR A 212 -9.36 -6.51 -2.10
CA THR A 212 -10.17 -7.70 -2.40
C THR A 212 -11.64 -7.35 -2.67
N SER A 213 -11.98 -6.07 -2.77
CA SER A 213 -13.37 -5.62 -2.96
C SER A 213 -14.02 -6.10 -4.26
N ALA A 214 -13.23 -6.31 -5.33
CA ALA A 214 -13.70 -6.86 -6.60
C ALA A 214 -13.50 -8.40 -6.70
N VAL A 215 -13.01 -9.03 -5.65
CA VAL A 215 -12.86 -10.50 -5.55
C VAL A 215 -14.10 -11.06 -4.87
N ASP A 216 -14.60 -12.20 -5.33
CA ASP A 216 -15.72 -12.88 -4.69
C ASP A 216 -15.32 -13.41 -3.29
N THR A 217 -16.32 -13.56 -2.41
CA THR A 217 -16.11 -13.94 -1.00
C THR A 217 -15.38 -15.26 -0.84
N LYS A 218 -15.63 -16.24 -1.72
CA LYS A 218 -14.98 -17.55 -1.65
C LYS A 218 -13.48 -17.44 -1.97
N THR A 219 -13.14 -16.73 -3.05
CA THR A 219 -11.75 -16.48 -3.44
C THR A 219 -11.00 -15.65 -2.41
N ASP A 220 -11.64 -14.63 -1.83
CA ASP A 220 -11.07 -13.81 -0.75
C ASP A 220 -10.75 -14.68 0.49
N ALA A 221 -11.65 -15.60 0.88
CA ALA A 221 -11.38 -16.53 1.97
C ALA A 221 -10.20 -17.48 1.69
N LEU A 222 -10.06 -17.95 0.43
CA LEU A 222 -8.93 -18.79 0.02
C LEU A 222 -7.60 -18.02 0.05
N ILE A 223 -7.58 -16.75 -0.37
CA ILE A 223 -6.40 -15.89 -0.28
C ILE A 223 -5.98 -15.73 1.19
N ARG A 224 -6.92 -15.43 2.08
CA ARG A 224 -6.62 -15.27 3.51
C ARG A 224 -6.10 -16.57 4.15
N LYS A 225 -6.70 -17.70 3.78
CA LYS A 225 -6.21 -19.02 4.24
C LYS A 225 -4.79 -19.27 3.75
N ALA A 226 -4.51 -19.02 2.46
CA ALA A 226 -3.16 -19.16 1.91
C ALA A 226 -2.14 -18.27 2.64
N PHE A 227 -2.54 -17.05 3.02
CA PHE A 227 -1.67 -16.16 3.80
C PHE A 227 -1.38 -16.69 5.21
N ALA A 228 -2.38 -17.25 5.87
CA ALA A 228 -2.18 -17.85 7.20
C ALA A 228 -1.25 -19.07 7.15
N ASP A 229 -1.41 -19.92 6.13
CA ASP A 229 -0.68 -21.17 6.00
C ASP A 229 0.75 -20.98 5.46
N GLU A 230 0.95 -20.07 4.49
CA GLU A 230 2.19 -19.98 3.71
C GLU A 230 3.09 -18.78 4.06
N ILE A 231 2.54 -17.72 4.66
CA ILE A 231 3.27 -16.52 5.06
C ILE A 231 2.91 -16.08 6.49
N PRO A 232 2.96 -16.99 7.50
CA PRO A 232 2.54 -16.70 8.87
C PRO A 232 3.36 -15.56 9.50
N ASP A 233 4.65 -15.44 9.17
CA ASP A 233 5.56 -14.46 9.75
C ASP A 233 5.39 -13.05 9.16
N THR A 234 4.70 -12.91 8.03
CA THR A 234 4.38 -11.61 7.44
C THR A 234 3.22 -10.96 8.20
N THR A 235 3.39 -9.74 8.65
CA THR A 235 2.30 -8.94 9.23
C THR A 235 1.33 -8.51 8.13
N LYS A 236 0.04 -8.74 8.32
CA LYS A 236 -1.00 -8.42 7.33
C LYS A 236 -1.91 -7.31 7.87
N ILE A 237 -2.03 -6.21 7.14
CA ILE A 237 -2.94 -5.11 7.47
C ILE A 237 -3.97 -5.02 6.35
N ILE A 238 -5.24 -5.31 6.69
CA ILE A 238 -6.33 -5.44 5.73
C ILE A 238 -7.34 -4.33 5.98
N ILE A 239 -7.41 -3.37 5.08
CA ILE A 239 -8.51 -2.40 5.06
C ILE A 239 -9.68 -3.03 4.31
N ALA A 240 -10.83 -3.09 4.95
CA ALA A 240 -12.04 -3.64 4.37
C ALA A 240 -13.26 -2.75 4.67
N GLN A 241 -14.27 -2.86 3.80
CA GLN A 241 -15.57 -2.23 4.00
C GLN A 241 -16.59 -3.22 4.59
N ARG A 242 -16.26 -4.51 4.59
CA ARG A 242 -17.13 -5.59 5.08
C ARG A 242 -16.50 -6.27 6.28
N VAL A 243 -17.28 -6.45 7.33
CA VAL A 243 -16.84 -7.16 8.54
C VAL A 243 -16.35 -8.57 8.21
N ALA A 244 -17.06 -9.30 7.34
CA ALA A 244 -16.69 -10.65 6.91
C ALA A 244 -15.28 -10.76 6.30
N SER A 245 -14.71 -9.66 5.82
CA SER A 245 -13.33 -9.65 5.30
C SER A 245 -12.26 -9.59 6.39
N VAL A 246 -12.62 -9.27 7.63
CA VAL A 246 -11.68 -9.09 8.75
C VAL A 246 -12.09 -9.79 10.03
N GLU A 247 -13.23 -10.49 10.05
CA GLU A 247 -13.77 -11.16 11.25
C GLU A 247 -12.81 -12.20 11.86
N HIS A 248 -11.92 -12.76 11.05
CA HIS A 248 -10.90 -13.73 11.49
C HIS A 248 -9.53 -13.08 11.76
N ALA A 249 -9.44 -11.76 11.73
CA ALA A 249 -8.20 -11.05 12.07
C ALA A 249 -7.91 -11.17 13.57
N ASP A 250 -6.60 -11.21 13.93
CA ASP A 250 -6.17 -11.26 15.33
C ASP A 250 -6.57 -9.99 16.08
N LYS A 251 -6.65 -8.88 15.36
CA LYS A 251 -7.09 -7.57 15.87
C LYS A 251 -7.87 -6.82 14.82
N ILE A 252 -8.95 -6.18 15.21
CA ILE A 252 -9.77 -5.32 14.36
C ILE A 252 -9.76 -3.91 14.95
N LEU A 253 -9.50 -2.92 14.10
CA LEU A 253 -9.56 -1.50 14.42
C LEU A 253 -10.82 -0.91 13.78
N VAL A 254 -11.61 -0.18 14.55
CA VAL A 254 -12.72 0.60 14.05
C VAL A 254 -12.32 2.07 14.05
N MET A 255 -12.26 2.66 12.87
CA MET A 255 -11.82 4.04 12.68
C MET A 255 -12.97 4.96 12.24
N ASP A 256 -13.03 6.14 12.84
CA ASP A 256 -13.86 7.23 12.35
C ASP A 256 -13.21 8.58 12.69
N GLY A 257 -13.42 9.59 11.82
CA GLY A 257 -12.92 10.94 12.04
C GLY A 257 -11.42 11.05 12.29
N GLY A 258 -10.62 10.11 11.76
CA GLY A 258 -9.16 10.08 11.96
C GLY A 258 -8.69 9.55 13.31
N LYS A 259 -9.57 8.87 14.06
CA LYS A 259 -9.27 8.25 15.37
C LYS A 259 -9.60 6.76 15.37
N ILE A 260 -8.95 5.99 16.24
CA ILE A 260 -9.33 4.62 16.56
C ILE A 260 -10.38 4.71 17.67
N LEU A 261 -11.63 4.30 17.35
CA LEU A 261 -12.75 4.34 18.28
C LEU A 261 -12.88 3.05 19.10
N ALA A 262 -12.49 1.91 18.49
CA ALA A 262 -12.49 0.62 19.16
C ALA A 262 -11.41 -0.27 18.54
N ALA A 263 -10.84 -1.15 19.36
CA ALA A 263 -9.88 -2.17 18.95
C ALA A 263 -10.11 -3.45 19.77
N GLY A 264 -9.99 -4.61 19.10
CA GLY A 264 -10.16 -5.92 19.74
C GLY A 264 -10.40 -7.01 18.71
N THR A 265 -10.66 -8.23 19.17
CA THR A 265 -11.12 -9.34 18.32
C THR A 265 -12.56 -9.14 17.86
N HIS A 266 -13.01 -9.92 16.87
CA HIS A 266 -14.40 -9.90 16.43
C HIS A 266 -15.39 -10.12 17.60
N GLU A 267 -15.12 -11.10 18.45
CA GLU A 267 -15.97 -11.45 19.59
C GLU A 267 -16.03 -10.30 20.62
N GLU A 268 -14.88 -9.70 20.96
CA GLU A 268 -14.80 -8.57 21.90
C GLU A 268 -15.56 -7.35 21.37
N LEU A 269 -15.41 -7.05 20.08
CA LEU A 269 -16.09 -5.89 19.46
C LEU A 269 -17.59 -6.13 19.32
N MET A 270 -18.03 -7.35 19.00
CA MET A 270 -19.45 -7.72 19.00
C MET A 270 -20.08 -7.59 20.39
N ALA A 271 -19.35 -7.90 21.45
CA ALA A 271 -19.82 -7.77 22.82
C ALA A 271 -19.88 -6.30 23.30
N ASN A 272 -18.87 -5.49 22.98
CA ASN A 272 -18.60 -4.22 23.65
C ASN A 272 -18.71 -2.97 22.78
N SER A 273 -18.79 -3.09 21.43
CA SER A 273 -18.79 -1.94 20.53
C SER A 273 -20.10 -1.79 19.77
N GLU A 274 -20.87 -0.74 20.07
CA GLU A 274 -22.09 -0.43 19.32
C GLU A 274 -21.81 -0.03 17.87
N ILE A 275 -20.64 0.58 17.61
CA ILE A 275 -20.24 1.03 16.27
C ILE A 275 -19.85 -0.16 15.39
N TYR A 276 -19.38 -1.26 15.99
CA TYR A 276 -18.98 -2.45 15.25
C TYR A 276 -20.19 -3.36 14.90
N ARG A 277 -21.20 -3.40 15.74
CA ARG A 277 -22.48 -4.11 15.53
C ARG A 277 -23.34 -3.44 14.47
#